data_746b5738547d8f8d981e4e0b750ff17f
#
_entry.id   746b5738547d8f8d981e4e0b750ff17f
#
_cell.length_a   1.000
_cell.length_b   1.000
_cell.length_c   1.000
_cell.angle_alpha   90.00
_cell.angle_beta   90.00
_cell.angle_gamma   90.00
#
_symmetry.space_group_name_H-M   'P 1'
#
loop_
_entity.id
_entity.type
_entity.pdbx_description
1 polymer ?
#
loop_
_entity_poly.entity_id
_entity_poly.type
_entity_poly.pdbx_seq_one_letter_code
_entity_poly.pdbx_strand_id
1 'polypeptide(L)'
;MKSSQNGWSPTSLAQHFDAPDGFRGEFGWVCGFSADASFMNDAAERFTRLTKGQRAQEGKVSIALYLDPSNPQIRLPDAPGVAHLPILDAARRPFRLLHAKVALLAFRHGNDHERWMLRLIVSTGNWTRQTLEDSLDVAWRIDIQSEALRGVDGIGEACADIRAAWDLFEWLGDRFDTRLLGADSRIGAPASREIVRTWVQACIRKARGTPRLFDNRKRPMFEEVKARLVAADRVVARNYLAMGSGFFEAAAKGEAMIPRRIVRDLISLKLLTQTSEVDLFVNPLACQSIAISVKGLLAATPAIVVRPAAMPEAAFPERRVRGLHAKFLFSANSRKGSNTCSSPWAYLGSGNLTDAGFLQAAGRFLGNLEAGVVIHPEGVEWRARRFVDSDRVITNLLPIQWEEDCAPQRSLESGADWSPPDSEFEAPPVSHFDWHEHPTGGELRAGSGDHM
;
A
#
# COMPACT_ATOMS: atom_id res chain seq x y z
N MET A 1 -12.41 -40.55 -4.63
CA MET A 1 -12.79 -39.17 -4.93
C MET A 1 -11.72 -38.25 -4.34
N LYS A 2 -10.83 -37.72 -5.19
CA LYS A 2 -9.81 -36.74 -4.76
C LYS A 2 -10.52 -35.41 -4.62
N SER A 3 -10.63 -34.88 -3.39
CA SER A 3 -11.06 -33.51 -3.15
C SER A 3 -10.05 -32.59 -3.80
N SER A 4 -10.43 -31.89 -4.84
CA SER A 4 -9.70 -30.71 -5.31
C SER A 4 -9.77 -29.68 -4.20
N GLN A 5 -8.75 -29.62 -3.38
CA GLN A 5 -8.45 -28.40 -2.63
C GLN A 5 -8.13 -27.35 -3.69
N ASN A 6 -9.08 -26.50 -4.00
CA ASN A 6 -8.80 -25.23 -4.68
C ASN A 6 -7.89 -24.45 -3.73
N GLY A 7 -6.59 -24.61 -3.89
CA GLY A 7 -5.60 -23.90 -3.12
C GLY A 7 -5.76 -22.41 -3.41
N TRP A 8 -6.28 -21.65 -2.42
CA TRP A 8 -6.20 -20.21 -2.46
C TRP A 8 -4.71 -19.82 -2.47
N SER A 9 -4.34 -18.94 -3.39
CA SER A 9 -3.01 -18.35 -3.45
C SER A 9 -3.17 -16.83 -3.53
N PRO A 10 -2.46 -16.06 -2.70
CA PRO A 10 -2.53 -14.62 -2.77
C PRO A 10 -2.00 -14.13 -4.11
N THR A 11 -2.61 -13.09 -4.64
CA THR A 11 -2.11 -12.42 -5.83
C THR A 11 -0.85 -11.63 -5.47
N SER A 12 0.27 -11.91 -6.13
CA SER A 12 1.48 -11.12 -5.95
C SER A 12 1.32 -9.69 -6.49
N LEU A 13 2.09 -8.74 -5.98
CA LEU A 13 2.01 -7.34 -6.43
C LEU A 13 2.26 -7.21 -7.94
N ALA A 14 3.15 -8.00 -8.51
CA ALA A 14 3.41 -8.02 -9.96
C ALA A 14 2.20 -8.50 -10.78
N GLN A 15 1.44 -9.51 -10.27
CA GLN A 15 0.24 -10.02 -10.95
C GLN A 15 -0.90 -9.00 -11.02
N HIS A 16 -0.88 -7.95 -10.19
CA HIS A 16 -1.85 -6.86 -10.35
C HIS A 16 -1.65 -6.08 -11.65
N PHE A 17 -0.51 -6.21 -12.32
CA PHE A 17 -0.25 -5.63 -13.64
C PHE A 17 -0.73 -6.52 -14.80
N ASP A 18 -1.16 -7.77 -14.55
CA ASP A 18 -1.64 -8.67 -15.60
C ASP A 18 -2.79 -8.03 -16.39
N ALA A 19 -2.61 -7.97 -17.70
CA ALA A 19 -3.69 -7.58 -18.59
C ALA A 19 -4.79 -8.66 -18.58
N PRO A 20 -6.08 -8.29 -18.44
CA PRO A 20 -7.17 -9.27 -18.54
C PRO A 20 -7.22 -9.95 -19.90
N ASP A 21 -7.91 -11.10 -19.96
CA ASP A 21 -8.06 -11.84 -21.21
C ASP A 21 -8.69 -10.98 -22.31
N GLY A 22 -8.06 -10.99 -23.47
CA GLY A 22 -8.45 -10.17 -24.62
C GLY A 22 -7.98 -8.71 -24.54
N PHE A 23 -7.39 -8.25 -23.42
CA PHE A 23 -6.87 -6.90 -23.25
C PHE A 23 -5.34 -6.84 -23.31
N ARG A 24 -4.82 -5.66 -23.57
CA ARG A 24 -3.42 -5.29 -23.43
C ARG A 24 -3.30 -3.90 -22.80
N GLY A 25 -2.18 -3.64 -22.14
CA GLY A 25 -1.89 -2.32 -21.58
C GLY A 25 -1.80 -1.25 -22.66
N GLU A 26 -2.49 -0.15 -22.44
CA GLU A 26 -2.43 1.03 -23.32
C GLU A 26 -1.49 2.08 -22.75
N PHE A 27 -1.73 2.49 -21.51
CA PHE A 27 -0.86 3.40 -20.76
C PHE A 27 -1.16 3.31 -19.26
N GLY A 28 -0.14 3.55 -18.41
CA GLY A 28 -0.29 3.56 -16.96
C GLY A 28 0.58 4.60 -16.26
N TRP A 29 0.13 5.04 -15.11
CA TRP A 29 0.86 5.88 -14.18
C TRP A 29 1.12 5.10 -12.89
N VAL A 30 2.35 5.16 -12.41
CA VAL A 30 2.79 4.49 -11.19
C VAL A 30 3.57 5.48 -10.35
N CYS A 31 3.26 5.61 -9.06
CA CYS A 31 4.10 6.35 -8.13
C CYS A 31 4.52 5.48 -6.95
N GLY A 32 5.69 5.75 -6.38
CA GLY A 32 6.23 4.98 -5.28
C GLY A 32 7.40 5.63 -4.58
N PHE A 33 7.75 5.09 -3.42
CA PHE A 33 9.02 5.47 -2.79
C PHE A 33 10.18 4.90 -3.59
N SER A 34 10.18 3.60 -3.85
CA SER A 34 11.21 2.93 -4.62
C SER A 34 10.65 1.91 -5.60
N ALA A 35 11.42 1.66 -6.65
CA ALA A 35 11.20 0.60 -7.61
C ALA A 35 12.56 0.05 -8.09
N ASP A 36 12.59 -1.22 -8.49
CA ASP A 36 13.75 -1.77 -9.20
C ASP A 36 13.42 -2.14 -10.64
N ALA A 37 14.46 -2.16 -11.48
CA ALA A 37 14.31 -2.43 -12.89
C ALA A 37 13.75 -3.82 -13.20
N SER A 38 14.06 -4.82 -12.36
CA SER A 38 13.60 -6.19 -12.54
C SER A 38 12.07 -6.29 -12.31
N PHE A 39 11.57 -5.70 -11.22
CA PHE A 39 10.13 -5.63 -10.97
C PHE A 39 9.41 -4.85 -12.07
N MET A 40 9.91 -3.67 -12.42
CA MET A 40 9.27 -2.83 -13.44
C MET A 40 9.28 -3.47 -14.82
N ASN A 41 10.31 -4.25 -15.15
CA ASN A 41 10.36 -5.01 -16.39
C ASN A 41 9.31 -6.15 -16.41
N ASP A 42 9.17 -6.91 -15.33
CA ASP A 42 8.13 -7.95 -15.18
C ASP A 42 6.72 -7.31 -15.22
N ALA A 43 6.50 -6.24 -14.48
CA ALA A 43 5.24 -5.49 -14.48
C ALA A 43 4.86 -4.97 -15.88
N ALA A 44 5.83 -4.41 -16.63
CA ALA A 44 5.61 -3.93 -17.99
C ALA A 44 5.32 -5.07 -18.98
N GLU A 45 5.96 -6.24 -18.82
CA GLU A 45 5.69 -7.43 -19.62
C GLU A 45 4.26 -7.94 -19.42
N ARG A 46 3.83 -8.09 -18.17
CA ARG A 46 2.47 -8.46 -17.78
C ARG A 46 1.42 -7.46 -18.28
N PHE A 47 1.72 -6.18 -18.15
CA PHE A 47 0.84 -5.10 -18.57
C PHE A 47 0.65 -5.05 -20.09
N THR A 48 1.75 -5.04 -20.84
CA THR A 48 1.71 -4.90 -22.30
C THR A 48 1.50 -6.22 -23.05
N ARG A 49 1.77 -7.36 -22.42
CA ARG A 49 1.90 -8.70 -23.03
C ARG A 49 3.03 -8.76 -24.07
N LEU A 50 4.02 -7.90 -23.95
CA LEU A 50 5.19 -7.85 -24.82
C LEU A 50 6.44 -8.17 -24.03
N THR A 51 7.31 -9.01 -24.61
CA THR A 51 8.62 -9.31 -24.03
C THR A 51 9.48 -8.06 -23.96
N LYS A 52 10.55 -8.08 -23.16
CA LYS A 52 11.51 -6.98 -23.05
C LYS A 52 12.04 -6.54 -24.42
N GLY A 53 12.39 -7.52 -25.30
CA GLY A 53 12.89 -7.25 -26.65
C GLY A 53 11.84 -6.56 -27.53
N GLN A 54 10.59 -7.01 -27.50
CA GLN A 54 9.51 -6.41 -28.27
C GLN A 54 9.23 -4.97 -27.83
N ARG A 55 9.19 -4.69 -26.53
CA ARG A 55 9.02 -3.33 -26.00
C ARG A 55 10.18 -2.42 -26.42
N ALA A 56 11.41 -2.95 -26.42
CA ALA A 56 12.58 -2.19 -26.89
C ALA A 56 12.49 -1.84 -28.37
N GLN A 57 11.97 -2.76 -29.21
CA GLN A 57 11.76 -2.51 -30.64
C GLN A 57 10.63 -1.51 -30.90
N GLU A 58 9.54 -1.58 -30.12
CA GLU A 58 8.45 -0.60 -30.26
C GLU A 58 8.88 0.82 -29.90
N GLY A 59 9.82 0.96 -28.96
CA GLY A 59 10.32 2.26 -28.48
C GLY A 59 9.24 3.12 -27.80
N LYS A 60 8.08 2.53 -27.47
CA LYS A 60 6.92 3.22 -26.91
C LYS A 60 7.00 3.24 -25.40
N VAL A 61 6.69 4.39 -24.77
CA VAL A 61 6.48 4.49 -23.34
C VAL A 61 5.05 4.04 -23.00
N SER A 62 4.94 2.99 -22.19
CA SER A 62 3.66 2.43 -21.73
C SER A 62 3.37 2.72 -20.25
N ILE A 63 4.39 2.99 -19.45
CA ILE A 63 4.27 3.30 -18.02
C ILE A 63 5.08 4.56 -17.69
N ALA A 64 4.42 5.55 -17.10
CA ALA A 64 5.05 6.71 -16.47
C ALA A 64 5.30 6.38 -14.99
N LEU A 65 6.55 6.45 -14.55
CA LEU A 65 6.97 6.10 -13.20
C LEU A 65 7.48 7.34 -12.45
N TYR A 66 6.83 7.67 -11.35
CA TYR A 66 7.15 8.75 -10.43
C TYR A 66 7.71 8.16 -9.13
N LEU A 67 8.99 8.32 -8.88
CA LEU A 67 9.62 7.83 -7.65
C LEU A 67 10.15 8.97 -6.79
N ASP A 68 10.39 8.65 -5.52
CA ASP A 68 11.13 9.56 -4.66
C ASP A 68 12.51 9.84 -5.27
N PRO A 69 12.92 11.12 -5.32
CA PRO A 69 14.16 11.51 -6.00
C PRO A 69 15.45 10.97 -5.34
N SER A 70 15.35 10.37 -4.15
CA SER A 70 16.49 9.69 -3.52
C SER A 70 16.83 8.34 -4.15
N ASN A 71 15.94 7.80 -5.01
CA ASN A 71 16.15 6.50 -5.64
C ASN A 71 16.93 6.62 -6.95
N PRO A 72 17.77 5.60 -7.29
CA PRO A 72 18.50 5.57 -8.53
C PRO A 72 17.56 5.55 -9.73
N GLN A 73 17.99 6.21 -10.81
CA GLN A 73 17.24 6.28 -12.06
C GLN A 73 17.17 4.91 -12.74
N ILE A 74 15.97 4.41 -12.99
CA ILE A 74 15.75 3.26 -13.89
C ILE A 74 15.88 3.76 -15.33
N ARG A 75 16.82 3.21 -16.08
CA ARG A 75 17.07 3.63 -17.48
C ARG A 75 16.17 2.84 -18.44
N LEU A 76 15.80 3.43 -19.55
CA LEU A 76 14.99 2.78 -20.58
C LEU A 76 15.52 1.41 -21.05
N PRO A 77 16.84 1.18 -21.23
CA PRO A 77 17.34 -0.15 -21.59
C PRO A 77 17.14 -1.21 -20.48
N ASP A 78 17.08 -0.80 -19.21
CA ASP A 78 16.91 -1.71 -18.09
C ASP A 78 15.44 -2.18 -18.00
N ALA A 79 14.48 -1.26 -18.27
CA ALA A 79 13.04 -1.56 -18.33
C ALA A 79 12.38 -0.86 -19.53
N PRO A 80 12.51 -1.40 -20.76
CA PRO A 80 11.92 -0.79 -21.95
C PRO A 80 10.41 -0.61 -21.82
N GLY A 81 9.91 0.56 -22.21
CA GLY A 81 8.51 0.94 -22.07
C GLY A 81 8.17 1.60 -20.74
N VAL A 82 9.11 1.68 -19.79
CA VAL A 82 8.94 2.38 -18.50
C VAL A 82 9.76 3.66 -18.50
N ALA A 83 9.10 4.80 -18.40
CA ALA A 83 9.75 6.10 -18.27
C ALA A 83 9.80 6.50 -16.78
N HIS A 84 10.97 6.36 -16.15
CA HIS A 84 11.22 6.94 -14.82
C HIS A 84 11.43 8.44 -14.97
N LEU A 85 10.47 9.22 -14.54
CA LEU A 85 10.43 10.67 -14.71
C LEU A 85 11.24 11.36 -13.62
N PRO A 86 12.19 12.25 -13.96
CA PRO A 86 12.92 13.01 -12.96
C PRO A 86 12.04 14.12 -12.38
N ILE A 87 12.21 14.42 -11.11
CA ILE A 87 11.56 15.58 -10.47
C ILE A 87 12.17 16.89 -11.02
N LEU A 88 11.33 17.87 -11.31
CA LEU A 88 11.77 19.16 -11.87
C LEU A 88 12.63 19.96 -10.88
N ASP A 89 12.24 19.99 -9.60
CA ASP A 89 12.97 20.72 -8.57
C ASP A 89 12.93 19.92 -7.25
N ALA A 90 13.95 19.10 -7.02
CA ALA A 90 14.08 18.31 -5.80
C ALA A 90 14.20 19.17 -4.53
N ALA A 91 14.76 20.39 -4.65
CA ALA A 91 14.96 21.28 -3.52
C ALA A 91 13.65 21.95 -3.08
N ARG A 92 12.66 22.08 -3.95
CA ARG A 92 11.36 22.72 -3.66
C ARG A 92 10.19 21.72 -3.64
N ARG A 93 10.48 20.39 -3.55
CA ARG A 93 9.44 19.39 -3.49
C ARG A 93 8.50 19.64 -2.30
N PRO A 94 7.17 19.50 -2.48
CA PRO A 94 6.18 19.80 -1.43
C PRO A 94 5.89 18.59 -0.52
N PHE A 95 6.84 17.70 -0.34
CA PHE A 95 6.80 16.51 0.52
C PHE A 95 8.22 16.17 0.99
N ARG A 96 8.32 15.53 2.15
CA ARG A 96 9.59 15.01 2.65
C ARG A 96 10.08 13.85 1.80
N LEU A 97 9.22 12.83 1.62
CA LEU A 97 9.43 11.68 0.74
C LEU A 97 8.19 11.48 -0.13
N LEU A 98 8.36 11.02 -1.36
CA LEU A 98 7.26 10.48 -2.17
C LEU A 98 7.06 9.01 -1.76
N HIS A 99 6.17 8.78 -0.81
CA HIS A 99 5.96 7.46 -0.23
C HIS A 99 4.62 6.82 -0.62
N ALA A 100 3.73 7.55 -1.29
CA ALA A 100 2.50 7.02 -1.86
C ALA A 100 2.78 5.92 -2.89
N LYS A 101 2.09 4.78 -2.81
CA LYS A 101 2.25 3.63 -3.69
C LYS A 101 0.94 3.36 -4.40
N VAL A 102 0.77 4.03 -5.54
CA VAL A 102 -0.46 3.99 -6.34
C VAL A 102 -0.12 3.68 -7.79
N ALA A 103 -0.91 2.85 -8.44
CA ALA A 103 -0.86 2.64 -9.89
C ALA A 103 -2.24 2.80 -10.51
N LEU A 104 -2.34 3.58 -11.59
CA LEU A 104 -3.52 3.70 -12.44
C LEU A 104 -3.16 3.16 -13.82
N LEU A 105 -3.69 1.98 -14.15
CA LEU A 105 -3.39 1.24 -15.37
C LEU A 105 -4.60 1.23 -16.29
N ALA A 106 -4.38 1.44 -17.56
CA ALA A 106 -5.42 1.42 -18.58
C ALA A 106 -5.15 0.34 -19.62
N PHE A 107 -6.16 -0.44 -19.92
CA PHE A 107 -6.10 -1.56 -20.84
C PHE A 107 -7.12 -1.37 -21.97
N ARG A 108 -6.72 -1.75 -23.19
CA ARG A 108 -7.57 -1.76 -24.38
C ARG A 108 -7.84 -3.18 -24.81
N HIS A 109 -9.07 -3.47 -25.21
CA HIS A 109 -9.39 -4.76 -25.81
C HIS A 109 -8.79 -4.88 -27.23
N GLY A 110 -8.21 -6.06 -27.56
CA GLY A 110 -7.45 -6.24 -28.79
C GLY A 110 -8.28 -6.13 -30.06
N ASN A 111 -9.53 -6.60 -30.03
CA ASN A 111 -10.44 -6.68 -31.19
C ASN A 111 -11.56 -5.65 -31.18
N ASP A 112 -11.74 -4.93 -30.07
CA ASP A 112 -12.81 -3.93 -29.93
C ASP A 112 -12.25 -2.68 -29.24
N HIS A 113 -11.97 -1.66 -30.01
CA HIS A 113 -11.36 -0.42 -29.52
C HIS A 113 -12.26 0.42 -28.60
N GLU A 114 -13.57 0.17 -28.62
CA GLU A 114 -14.53 0.83 -27.72
C GLU A 114 -14.53 0.19 -26.31
N ARG A 115 -13.98 -1.04 -26.19
CA ARG A 115 -13.86 -1.73 -24.91
C ARG A 115 -12.51 -1.45 -24.26
N TRP A 116 -12.57 -0.89 -23.08
CA TRP A 116 -11.41 -0.55 -22.28
C TRP A 116 -11.66 -0.84 -20.80
N MET A 117 -10.59 -0.91 -20.05
CA MET A 117 -10.65 -1.08 -18.60
C MET A 117 -9.63 -0.17 -17.92
N LEU A 118 -10.03 0.45 -16.81
CA LEU A 118 -9.13 1.12 -15.87
C LEU A 118 -8.97 0.25 -14.63
N ARG A 119 -7.72 0.10 -14.19
CA ARG A 119 -7.35 -0.56 -12.94
C ARG A 119 -6.64 0.41 -12.04
N LEU A 120 -7.12 0.52 -10.81
CA LEU A 120 -6.48 1.27 -9.74
C LEU A 120 -5.93 0.29 -8.71
N ILE A 121 -4.66 0.47 -8.33
CA ILE A 121 -3.96 -0.33 -7.31
C ILE A 121 -3.44 0.65 -6.26
N VAL A 122 -3.68 0.34 -4.98
CA VAL A 122 -3.05 1.00 -3.83
C VAL A 122 -2.32 -0.06 -3.04
N SER A 123 -1.01 0.10 -2.87
CA SER A 123 -0.14 -0.89 -2.23
C SER A 123 0.48 -0.33 -0.95
N THR A 124 0.79 -1.21 -0.01
CA THR A 124 1.65 -0.91 1.13
C THR A 124 3.12 -1.13 0.80
N GLY A 125 3.40 -2.00 -0.19
CA GLY A 125 4.72 -2.40 -0.65
C GLY A 125 5.26 -1.53 -1.78
N ASN A 126 6.57 -1.46 -1.87
CA ASN A 126 7.30 -0.82 -2.96
C ASN A 126 7.22 -1.66 -4.25
N TRP A 127 7.55 -1.04 -5.39
CA TRP A 127 7.57 -1.72 -6.69
C TRP A 127 8.91 -2.43 -6.90
N THR A 128 9.25 -3.37 -5.99
CA THR A 128 10.55 -4.05 -5.94
C THR A 128 10.38 -5.56 -5.83
N ARG A 129 11.40 -6.29 -6.27
CA ARG A 129 11.47 -7.74 -6.07
C ARG A 129 11.47 -8.12 -4.58
N GLN A 130 12.11 -7.31 -3.75
CA GLN A 130 12.11 -7.52 -2.31
C GLN A 130 10.69 -7.55 -1.73
N THR A 131 9.79 -6.69 -2.21
CA THR A 131 8.36 -6.73 -1.84
C THR A 131 7.72 -8.08 -2.16
N LEU A 132 8.10 -8.70 -3.29
CA LEU A 132 7.58 -10.00 -3.69
C LEU A 132 8.17 -11.17 -2.89
N GLU A 133 9.42 -11.07 -2.49
CA GLU A 133 10.22 -12.18 -1.97
C GLU A 133 10.33 -12.19 -0.44
N ASP A 134 10.44 -11.02 0.19
CA ASP A 134 10.84 -10.90 1.59
C ASP A 134 9.82 -10.19 2.49
N SER A 135 8.80 -9.56 1.92
CA SER A 135 7.87 -8.72 2.68
C SER A 135 6.47 -9.29 2.76
N LEU A 136 5.78 -8.97 3.86
CA LEU A 136 4.33 -9.09 4.00
C LEU A 136 3.74 -7.72 3.69
N ASP A 137 3.16 -7.60 2.51
CA ASP A 137 2.49 -6.39 2.02
C ASP A 137 1.06 -6.69 1.62
N VAL A 138 0.24 -5.65 1.56
CA VAL A 138 -1.17 -5.73 1.16
C VAL A 138 -1.42 -4.76 0.02
N ALA A 139 -2.23 -5.17 -0.94
CA ALA A 139 -2.68 -4.31 -2.02
C ALA A 139 -4.20 -4.34 -2.13
N TRP A 140 -4.79 -3.19 -2.37
CA TRP A 140 -6.18 -3.03 -2.76
C TRP A 140 -6.28 -2.71 -4.24
N ARG A 141 -7.27 -3.29 -4.92
CA ARG A 141 -7.48 -3.11 -6.36
C ARG A 141 -8.94 -2.95 -6.70
N ILE A 142 -9.23 -2.07 -7.65
CA ILE A 142 -10.51 -2.02 -8.36
C ILE A 142 -10.28 -2.01 -9.87
N ASP A 143 -11.20 -2.62 -10.59
CA ASP A 143 -11.26 -2.64 -12.05
C ASP A 143 -12.58 -2.01 -12.50
N ILE A 144 -12.54 -1.09 -13.47
CA ILE A 144 -13.70 -0.47 -14.10
C ILE A 144 -13.65 -0.76 -15.60
N GLN A 145 -14.62 -1.50 -16.10
CA GLN A 145 -14.78 -1.74 -17.54
C GLN A 145 -15.71 -0.68 -18.17
N SER A 146 -15.46 -0.34 -19.42
CA SER A 146 -16.25 0.67 -20.16
C SER A 146 -17.74 0.37 -20.18
N GLU A 147 -18.12 -0.90 -20.25
CA GLU A 147 -19.50 -1.35 -20.26
C GLU A 147 -20.23 -1.02 -18.95
N ALA A 148 -19.54 -1.10 -17.82
CA ALA A 148 -20.09 -0.81 -16.50
C ALA A 148 -20.55 0.66 -16.38
N LEU A 149 -19.99 1.57 -17.17
CA LEU A 149 -20.42 2.98 -17.16
C LEU A 149 -21.81 3.21 -17.76
N ARG A 150 -22.37 2.22 -18.47
CA ARG A 150 -23.65 2.34 -19.19
C ARG A 150 -24.88 1.92 -18.37
N GLY A 151 -24.73 1.33 -17.18
CA GLY A 151 -25.91 0.86 -16.46
C GLY A 151 -25.72 0.12 -15.15
N VAL A 152 -24.53 0.15 -14.53
CA VAL A 152 -24.31 -0.51 -13.24
C VAL A 152 -24.57 0.45 -12.09
N ASP A 153 -25.53 0.13 -11.23
CA ASP A 153 -25.73 0.82 -9.96
C ASP A 153 -24.47 0.60 -9.08
N GLY A 154 -24.03 1.62 -8.38
CA GLY A 154 -22.86 1.54 -7.49
C GLY A 154 -21.50 1.86 -8.14
N ILE A 155 -21.39 2.02 -9.46
CA ILE A 155 -20.13 2.38 -10.12
C ILE A 155 -19.59 3.76 -9.71
N GLY A 156 -20.44 4.62 -9.16
CA GLY A 156 -20.11 6.01 -8.82
C GLY A 156 -18.96 6.15 -7.83
N GLU A 157 -18.90 5.30 -6.81
CA GLU A 157 -17.82 5.30 -5.81
C GLU A 157 -16.48 4.86 -6.45
N ALA A 158 -16.49 3.79 -7.25
CA ALA A 158 -15.30 3.35 -7.97
C ALA A 158 -14.80 4.43 -8.95
N CYS A 159 -15.70 5.14 -9.63
CA CYS A 159 -15.36 6.28 -10.46
C CYS A 159 -14.80 7.46 -9.64
N ALA A 160 -15.26 7.66 -8.39
CA ALA A 160 -14.70 8.67 -7.50
C ALA A 160 -13.26 8.30 -7.08
N ASP A 161 -12.95 7.01 -6.91
CA ASP A 161 -11.58 6.56 -6.66
C ASP A 161 -10.66 6.84 -7.87
N ILE A 162 -11.14 6.58 -9.09
CA ILE A 162 -10.37 6.93 -10.31
C ILE A 162 -10.14 8.44 -10.38
N ARG A 163 -11.13 9.27 -10.05
CA ARG A 163 -10.95 10.74 -9.99
C ARG A 163 -9.88 11.13 -8.97
N ALA A 164 -9.90 10.54 -7.77
CA ALA A 164 -8.90 10.82 -6.74
C ALA A 164 -7.49 10.41 -7.17
N ALA A 165 -7.34 9.24 -7.81
CA ALA A 165 -6.07 8.80 -8.38
C ALA A 165 -5.59 9.73 -9.49
N TRP A 166 -6.49 10.14 -10.37
CA TRP A 166 -6.18 11.08 -11.45
C TRP A 166 -5.70 12.43 -10.92
N ASP A 167 -6.40 13.00 -9.93
CA ASP A 167 -6.01 14.25 -9.27
C ASP A 167 -4.60 14.16 -8.62
N LEU A 168 -4.23 12.98 -8.09
CA LEU A 168 -2.88 12.74 -7.57
C LEU A 168 -1.86 12.73 -8.72
N PHE A 169 -2.12 12.01 -9.82
CA PHE A 169 -1.18 11.92 -10.94
C PHE A 169 -1.06 13.21 -11.75
N GLU A 170 -2.12 14.01 -11.90
CA GLU A 170 -2.02 15.36 -12.48
C GLU A 170 -1.15 16.24 -11.59
N TRP A 171 -1.36 16.21 -10.28
CA TRP A 171 -0.56 16.97 -9.33
C TRP A 171 0.93 16.54 -9.34
N LEU A 172 1.25 15.25 -9.49
CA LEU A 172 2.61 14.77 -9.69
C LEU A 172 3.17 15.23 -11.05
N GLY A 173 2.37 15.17 -12.11
CA GLY A 173 2.75 15.58 -13.45
C GLY A 173 3.27 17.03 -13.54
N ASP A 174 2.75 17.93 -12.70
CA ASP A 174 3.22 19.32 -12.60
C ASP A 174 4.61 19.45 -11.93
N ARG A 175 5.11 18.38 -11.31
CA ARG A 175 6.34 18.38 -10.49
C ARG A 175 7.46 17.53 -11.06
N PHE A 176 7.13 16.71 -12.04
CA PHE A 176 8.07 15.82 -12.71
C PHE A 176 8.20 16.19 -14.18
N ASP A 177 9.36 15.92 -14.75
CA ASP A 177 9.61 16.17 -16.16
C ASP A 177 8.89 15.14 -17.05
N THR A 178 7.78 15.55 -17.61
CA THR A 178 6.93 14.69 -18.44
C THR A 178 7.25 14.75 -19.93
N ARG A 179 8.34 15.40 -20.35
CA ARG A 179 8.70 15.56 -21.78
C ARG A 179 8.87 14.22 -22.49
N LEU A 180 9.39 13.20 -21.81
CA LEU A 180 9.50 11.84 -22.36
C LEU A 180 8.14 11.24 -22.75
N LEU A 181 7.04 11.65 -22.10
CA LEU A 181 5.70 11.17 -22.41
C LEU A 181 5.10 11.79 -23.68
N GLY A 182 5.70 12.84 -24.19
CA GLY A 182 5.27 13.53 -25.41
C GLY A 182 5.96 13.02 -26.69
N ALA A 183 7.02 12.22 -26.55
CA ALA A 183 7.85 11.78 -27.69
C ALA A 183 7.16 10.73 -28.60
N ASP A 184 6.00 10.22 -28.21
CA ASP A 184 5.33 9.06 -28.83
C ASP A 184 4.25 9.43 -29.87
N SER A 185 4.15 10.69 -30.26
CA SER A 185 3.16 11.10 -31.28
C SER A 185 3.66 10.78 -32.68
N ARG A 186 3.30 9.60 -33.19
CA ARG A 186 3.31 9.36 -34.64
C ARG A 186 2.39 10.38 -35.28
N ILE A 187 2.83 11.04 -36.34
CA ILE A 187 2.08 12.05 -37.06
C ILE A 187 0.67 11.51 -37.37
N GLY A 188 -0.36 12.13 -36.77
CA GLY A 188 -1.78 11.87 -37.06
C GLY A 188 -2.50 10.85 -36.14
N ALA A 189 -1.85 10.20 -35.18
CA ALA A 189 -2.52 9.36 -34.18
C ALA A 189 -2.44 9.99 -32.79
N PRO A 190 -3.53 10.00 -31.99
CA PRO A 190 -3.46 10.47 -30.63
C PRO A 190 -2.52 9.58 -29.82
N ALA A 191 -1.65 10.18 -28.98
CA ALA A 191 -0.80 9.44 -28.07
C ALA A 191 -1.66 8.58 -27.13
N SER A 192 -1.16 7.40 -26.75
CA SER A 192 -1.87 6.48 -25.85
C SER A 192 -2.32 7.17 -24.54
N ARG A 193 -1.50 8.08 -24.03
CA ARG A 193 -1.83 8.89 -22.85
C ARG A 193 -3.11 9.72 -23.05
N GLU A 194 -3.30 10.34 -24.20
CA GLU A 194 -4.47 11.16 -24.50
C GLU A 194 -5.74 10.31 -24.66
N ILE A 195 -5.61 9.12 -25.23
CA ILE A 195 -6.71 8.16 -25.33
C ILE A 195 -7.16 7.76 -23.92
N VAL A 196 -6.22 7.38 -23.06
CA VAL A 196 -6.52 6.97 -21.67
C VAL A 196 -7.11 8.14 -20.87
N ARG A 197 -6.65 9.37 -21.12
CA ARG A 197 -7.26 10.57 -20.52
C ARG A 197 -8.74 10.67 -20.84
N THR A 198 -9.19 10.34 -22.05
CA THR A 198 -10.62 10.34 -22.38
C THR A 198 -11.42 9.29 -21.59
N TRP A 199 -10.82 8.12 -21.32
CA TRP A 199 -11.45 7.07 -20.51
C TRP A 199 -11.56 7.47 -19.03
N VAL A 200 -10.49 8.07 -18.49
CA VAL A 200 -10.51 8.64 -17.15
C VAL A 200 -11.58 9.71 -17.02
N GLN A 201 -11.71 10.62 -18.00
CA GLN A 201 -12.74 11.64 -18.01
C GLN A 201 -14.17 11.04 -18.11
N ALA A 202 -14.33 9.90 -18.79
CA ALA A 202 -15.61 9.18 -18.80
C ALA A 202 -15.99 8.67 -17.39
N CYS A 203 -15.02 8.13 -16.63
CA CYS A 203 -15.23 7.77 -15.23
C CYS A 203 -15.52 8.99 -14.35
N ILE A 204 -14.76 10.08 -14.50
CA ILE A 204 -14.93 11.31 -13.69
C ILE A 204 -16.35 11.87 -13.82
N ARG A 205 -16.93 11.85 -15.01
CA ARG A 205 -18.33 12.27 -15.22
C ARG A 205 -19.36 11.41 -14.46
N LYS A 206 -19.03 10.16 -14.16
CA LYS A 206 -19.86 9.22 -13.40
C LYS A 206 -19.55 9.20 -11.91
N ALA A 207 -18.47 9.83 -11.47
CA ALA A 207 -18.03 9.84 -10.08
C ALA A 207 -19.09 10.42 -9.14
N ARG A 208 -19.43 9.68 -8.10
CA ARG A 208 -20.38 10.05 -7.03
C ARG A 208 -19.86 9.58 -5.69
N GLY A 209 -20.26 10.26 -4.63
CA GLY A 209 -19.88 9.92 -3.28
C GLY A 209 -18.45 10.31 -2.91
N THR A 210 -18.04 9.87 -1.73
CA THR A 210 -16.68 10.07 -1.19
C THR A 210 -15.77 8.96 -1.69
N PRO A 211 -14.61 9.26 -2.29
CA PRO A 211 -13.68 8.23 -2.73
C PRO A 211 -13.11 7.47 -1.53
N ARG A 212 -12.88 6.16 -1.70
CA ARG A 212 -12.14 5.33 -0.74
C ARG A 212 -10.66 5.70 -0.74
N LEU A 213 -10.10 5.94 -1.95
CA LEU A 213 -8.74 6.45 -2.10
C LEU A 213 -8.64 7.89 -1.62
N PHE A 214 -7.55 8.18 -0.91
CA PHE A 214 -7.15 9.52 -0.48
C PHE A 214 -5.63 9.62 -0.32
N ASP A 215 -5.16 10.83 -0.25
CA ASP A 215 -3.77 11.18 0.06
C ASP A 215 -3.72 12.28 1.14
N ASN A 216 -2.52 12.52 1.65
CA ASN A 216 -2.33 13.49 2.73
C ASN A 216 -1.83 14.87 2.27
N ARG A 217 -2.02 15.25 1.02
CA ARG A 217 -1.61 16.57 0.51
C ARG A 217 -2.27 17.74 1.28
N LYS A 218 -3.48 17.54 1.78
CA LYS A 218 -4.28 18.59 2.45
C LYS A 218 -4.39 18.40 3.95
N ARG A 219 -4.47 17.18 4.42
CA ARG A 219 -4.66 16.80 5.82
C ARG A 219 -3.86 15.53 6.14
N PRO A 220 -3.44 15.33 7.40
CA PRO A 220 -2.78 14.09 7.81
C PRO A 220 -3.56 12.84 7.43
N MET A 221 -2.86 11.73 7.16
CA MET A 221 -3.50 10.44 6.81
C MET A 221 -4.54 10.03 7.84
N PHE A 222 -4.24 10.14 9.13
CA PHE A 222 -5.19 9.75 10.17
C PHE A 222 -6.43 10.63 10.23
N GLU A 223 -6.33 11.92 9.94
CA GLU A 223 -7.49 12.81 9.84
C GLU A 223 -8.38 12.44 8.64
N GLU A 224 -7.77 12.01 7.51
CA GLU A 224 -8.51 11.50 6.35
C GLU A 224 -9.22 10.17 6.66
N VAL A 225 -8.56 9.25 7.39
CA VAL A 225 -9.18 8.01 7.88
C VAL A 225 -10.39 8.31 8.76
N LYS A 226 -10.21 9.17 9.79
CA LYS A 226 -11.30 9.55 10.71
C LYS A 226 -12.48 10.17 9.96
N ALA A 227 -12.22 11.07 9.02
CA ALA A 227 -13.26 11.74 8.25
C ALA A 227 -14.12 10.73 7.45
N ARG A 228 -13.50 9.69 6.85
CA ARG A 228 -14.23 8.66 6.10
C ARG A 228 -15.04 7.74 7.01
N LEU A 229 -14.49 7.38 8.14
CA LEU A 229 -15.20 6.53 9.13
C LEU A 229 -16.41 7.25 9.73
N VAL A 230 -16.32 8.55 9.94
CA VAL A 230 -17.45 9.36 10.45
C VAL A 230 -18.47 9.67 9.35
N ALA A 231 -18.04 9.83 8.11
CA ALA A 231 -18.93 10.08 6.97
C ALA A 231 -19.71 8.82 6.51
N ALA A 232 -19.30 7.63 6.96
CA ALA A 232 -20.04 6.41 6.69
C ALA A 232 -21.44 6.48 7.35
N ASP A 233 -22.48 6.00 6.65
CA ASP A 233 -23.90 6.13 7.06
C ASP A 233 -24.24 5.56 8.45
N ARG A 234 -23.33 4.80 9.05
CA ARG A 234 -23.50 4.21 10.39
C ARG A 234 -22.21 4.28 11.20
N VAL A 235 -22.17 5.19 12.16
CA VAL A 235 -21.15 5.19 13.21
C VAL A 235 -21.48 4.07 14.18
N VAL A 236 -20.67 3.00 14.17
CA VAL A 236 -20.82 1.85 15.07
C VAL A 236 -19.53 1.70 15.87
N ALA A 237 -19.62 1.63 17.19
CA ALA A 237 -18.47 1.30 18.03
C ALA A 237 -18.11 -0.19 17.86
N ARG A 238 -16.83 -0.48 17.61
CA ARG A 238 -16.31 -1.85 17.47
C ARG A 238 -15.62 -2.28 18.75
N ASN A 239 -15.55 -3.59 18.96
CA ASN A 239 -14.90 -4.16 20.14
C ASN A 239 -13.54 -4.79 19.84
N TYR A 240 -13.05 -4.69 18.60
CA TYR A 240 -11.75 -5.15 18.18
C TYR A 240 -11.05 -4.15 17.25
N LEU A 241 -9.75 -3.97 17.44
CA LEU A 241 -8.88 -3.18 16.57
C LEU A 241 -7.54 -3.90 16.38
N ALA A 242 -7.16 -4.15 15.14
CA ALA A 242 -5.81 -4.54 14.74
C ALA A 242 -5.09 -3.36 14.09
N MET A 243 -3.83 -3.15 14.43
CA MET A 243 -2.94 -2.17 13.81
C MET A 243 -1.66 -2.87 13.39
N GLY A 244 -1.14 -2.57 12.21
CA GLY A 244 0.15 -3.09 11.75
C GLY A 244 0.93 -2.05 10.96
N SER A 245 2.25 -2.05 11.14
CA SER A 245 3.17 -1.20 10.40
C SER A 245 4.56 -1.83 10.37
N GLY A 246 5.27 -1.66 9.25
CA GLY A 246 6.67 -2.07 9.16
C GLY A 246 7.59 -1.22 10.05
N PHE A 247 7.17 0.02 10.36
CA PHE A 247 7.95 0.97 11.15
C PHE A 247 7.07 1.67 12.17
N PHE A 248 7.62 1.82 13.38
CA PHE A 248 7.01 2.58 14.47
C PHE A 248 8.03 3.58 15.02
N GLU A 249 7.54 4.72 15.42
CA GLU A 249 8.35 5.75 16.06
C GLU A 249 8.28 5.58 17.58
N ALA A 250 9.45 5.54 18.23
CA ALA A 250 9.52 5.69 19.69
C ALA A 250 9.49 7.17 20.02
N ALA A 251 8.60 7.58 20.91
CA ALA A 251 8.66 8.90 21.47
C ALA A 251 9.94 9.06 22.32
N ALA A 252 10.45 10.28 22.45
CA ALA A 252 11.64 10.61 23.23
C ALA A 252 11.61 10.12 24.70
N LYS A 253 10.42 9.76 25.22
CA LYS A 253 10.19 9.21 26.58
C LYS A 253 9.83 7.73 26.59
N GLY A 254 10.06 7.00 25.50
CA GLY A 254 9.72 5.57 25.40
C GLY A 254 8.21 5.29 25.32
N GLU A 255 7.40 6.26 24.91
CA GLU A 255 5.95 6.09 24.73
C GLU A 255 5.60 5.90 23.25
N ALA A 256 4.86 4.85 22.92
CA ALA A 256 4.26 4.67 21.59
C ALA A 256 3.05 5.61 21.43
N MET A 257 3.32 6.88 21.16
CA MET A 257 2.30 7.93 21.10
C MET A 257 1.23 7.66 20.05
N ILE A 258 1.63 7.14 18.88
CA ILE A 258 0.73 7.01 17.72
C ILE A 258 -0.31 5.92 17.91
N PRO A 259 0.03 4.67 18.27
CA PRO A 259 -0.98 3.65 18.56
C PRO A 259 -1.96 4.09 19.65
N ARG A 260 -1.47 4.71 20.73
CA ARG A 260 -2.32 5.23 21.81
C ARG A 260 -3.25 6.36 21.34
N ARG A 261 -2.74 7.27 20.50
CA ARG A 261 -3.53 8.35 19.92
C ARG A 261 -4.64 7.79 19.01
N ILE A 262 -4.33 6.80 18.17
CA ILE A 262 -5.33 6.14 17.32
C ILE A 262 -6.46 5.58 18.17
N VAL A 263 -6.14 4.77 19.17
CA VAL A 263 -7.15 4.17 20.09
C VAL A 263 -7.99 5.23 20.77
N ARG A 264 -7.36 6.24 21.38
CA ARG A 264 -8.04 7.33 22.08
C ARG A 264 -9.00 8.09 21.16
N ASP A 265 -8.54 8.47 19.97
CA ASP A 265 -9.33 9.25 19.01
C ASP A 265 -10.50 8.41 18.46
N LEU A 266 -10.31 7.11 18.17
CA LEU A 266 -11.40 6.22 17.77
C LEU A 266 -12.45 6.03 18.87
N ILE A 267 -12.05 5.93 20.15
CA ILE A 267 -12.97 5.88 21.28
C ILE A 267 -13.76 7.18 21.38
N SER A 268 -13.09 8.33 21.30
CA SER A 268 -13.72 9.66 21.39
C SER A 268 -14.76 9.89 20.29
N LEU A 269 -14.54 9.32 19.11
CA LEU A 269 -15.46 9.35 17.97
C LEU A 269 -16.54 8.25 18.02
N LYS A 270 -16.59 7.44 19.09
CA LYS A 270 -17.51 6.30 19.23
C LYS A 270 -17.37 5.24 18.13
N LEU A 271 -16.17 5.12 17.55
CA LEU A 271 -15.81 4.13 16.55
C LEU A 271 -15.20 2.87 17.18
N LEU A 272 -14.76 2.97 18.44
CA LEU A 272 -14.18 1.89 19.23
C LEU A 272 -14.76 1.94 20.66
N THR A 273 -14.97 0.78 21.29
CA THR A 273 -15.42 0.71 22.70
C THR A 273 -14.24 0.88 23.66
N GLN A 274 -14.50 1.31 24.89
CA GLN A 274 -13.47 1.42 25.94
C GLN A 274 -12.92 0.06 26.40
N THR A 275 -13.67 -1.01 26.16
CA THR A 275 -13.32 -2.39 26.53
C THR A 275 -12.91 -3.23 25.33
N SER A 276 -12.54 -2.58 24.23
CA SER A 276 -12.11 -3.27 23.01
C SER A 276 -10.79 -4.03 23.22
N GLU A 277 -10.65 -5.13 22.50
CA GLU A 277 -9.37 -5.79 22.31
C GLU A 277 -8.57 -5.01 21.25
N VAL A 278 -7.31 -4.74 21.53
CA VAL A 278 -6.43 -3.98 20.63
C VAL A 278 -5.13 -4.72 20.44
N ASP A 279 -4.86 -5.16 19.22
CA ASP A 279 -3.65 -5.84 18.82
C ASP A 279 -2.77 -4.92 17.95
N LEU A 280 -1.48 -4.86 18.26
CA LEU A 280 -0.46 -4.15 17.50
C LEU A 280 0.50 -5.17 16.90
N PHE A 281 0.45 -5.33 15.57
CA PHE A 281 1.29 -6.26 14.84
C PHE A 281 2.60 -5.59 14.43
N VAL A 282 3.71 -6.26 14.78
CA VAL A 282 5.07 -5.78 14.52
C VAL A 282 5.80 -6.70 13.56
N ASN A 283 6.89 -6.20 12.98
CA ASN A 283 7.77 -7.01 12.16
C ASN A 283 8.39 -8.14 13.01
N PRO A 284 8.18 -9.43 12.65
CA PRO A 284 8.75 -10.53 13.39
C PRO A 284 10.28 -10.62 13.31
N LEU A 285 10.90 -9.98 12.30
CA LEU A 285 12.35 -9.95 12.11
C LEU A 285 13.02 -8.78 12.82
N ALA A 286 12.27 -7.68 13.11
CA ALA A 286 12.83 -6.50 13.76
C ALA A 286 11.75 -5.70 14.48
N CYS A 287 11.70 -5.73 15.80
CA CYS A 287 10.69 -5.05 16.60
C CYS A 287 10.85 -3.53 16.65
N GLN A 288 12.00 -3.02 16.24
CA GLN A 288 12.31 -1.60 16.17
C GLN A 288 12.06 -0.85 17.52
N SER A 289 11.79 0.43 17.42
CA SER A 289 11.60 1.29 18.60
C SER A 289 10.31 1.00 19.39
N ILE A 290 9.36 0.27 18.82
CA ILE A 290 8.11 -0.08 19.52
C ILE A 290 8.36 -0.91 20.79
N ALA A 291 9.42 -1.70 20.79
CA ALA A 291 9.78 -2.54 21.93
C ALA A 291 10.01 -1.74 23.23
N ILE A 292 10.50 -0.51 23.12
CA ILE A 292 10.73 0.38 24.27
C ILE A 292 9.40 0.82 24.91
N SER A 293 8.33 0.83 24.13
CA SER A 293 7.02 1.35 24.53
C SER A 293 6.06 0.29 25.09
N VAL A 294 6.44 -0.99 25.09
CA VAL A 294 5.53 -2.11 25.44
C VAL A 294 4.89 -1.95 26.81
N LYS A 295 5.64 -1.54 27.83
CA LYS A 295 5.08 -1.32 29.17
C LYS A 295 3.98 -0.27 29.18
N GLY A 296 4.18 0.85 28.46
CA GLY A 296 3.18 1.90 28.33
C GLY A 296 1.96 1.45 27.55
N LEU A 297 2.14 0.60 26.53
CA LEU A 297 1.04 0.05 25.74
C LEU A 297 0.18 -0.91 26.56
N LEU A 298 0.80 -1.82 27.33
CA LEU A 298 0.09 -2.75 28.21
C LEU A 298 -0.64 -2.05 29.38
N ALA A 299 -0.15 -0.92 29.84
CA ALA A 299 -0.77 -0.11 30.88
C ALA A 299 -1.85 0.85 30.35
N ALA A 300 -2.07 0.93 29.03
CA ALA A 300 -3.11 1.76 28.44
C ALA A 300 -4.51 1.18 28.73
N THR A 301 -5.56 2.00 28.55
CA THR A 301 -6.95 1.54 28.64
C THR A 301 -7.68 1.91 27.34
N PRO A 302 -8.10 0.93 26.54
CA PRO A 302 -7.78 -0.52 26.64
C PRO A 302 -6.30 -0.81 26.48
N ALA A 303 -5.84 -1.93 27.04
CA ALA A 303 -4.46 -2.39 26.85
C ALA A 303 -4.21 -2.72 25.39
N ILE A 304 -3.03 -2.35 24.89
CA ILE A 304 -2.59 -2.66 23.51
C ILE A 304 -1.61 -3.83 23.62
N VAL A 305 -1.99 -4.98 23.04
CA VAL A 305 -1.17 -6.19 23.02
C VAL A 305 -0.30 -6.19 21.77
N VAL A 306 1.00 -6.34 21.94
CA VAL A 306 1.95 -6.41 20.82
C VAL A 306 2.11 -7.87 20.40
N ARG A 307 1.96 -8.11 19.09
CA ARG A 307 2.06 -9.46 18.50
C ARG A 307 2.97 -9.44 17.27
N PRO A 308 3.67 -10.55 16.95
CA PRO A 308 4.36 -10.68 15.67
C PRO A 308 3.32 -10.75 14.54
N ALA A 309 3.63 -10.16 13.39
CA ALA A 309 2.81 -10.34 12.20
C ALA A 309 2.83 -11.80 11.77
N ALA A 310 1.68 -12.34 11.44
CA ALA A 310 1.53 -13.72 10.97
C ALA A 310 1.59 -13.78 9.45
N MET A 311 2.19 -14.87 8.97
CA MET A 311 2.06 -15.31 7.58
C MET A 311 0.84 -16.21 7.49
N PRO A 312 -0.10 -15.96 6.54
CA PRO A 312 -1.13 -16.92 6.24
C PRO A 312 -0.50 -18.21 5.68
N GLU A 313 -0.59 -19.31 6.40
CA GLU A 313 -0.01 -20.61 5.96
C GLU A 313 -0.46 -21.02 4.56
N ALA A 314 -1.72 -20.75 4.25
CA ALA A 314 -2.28 -21.03 2.93
C ALA A 314 -1.62 -20.21 1.80
N ALA A 315 -1.08 -19.03 2.13
CA ALA A 315 -0.49 -18.11 1.16
C ALA A 315 1.00 -18.37 0.90
N PHE A 316 1.71 -18.86 1.93
CA PHE A 316 3.17 -18.99 1.92
C PHE A 316 3.59 -20.39 2.41
N PRO A 317 3.37 -21.44 1.60
CA PRO A 317 3.67 -22.81 2.01
C PRO A 317 5.16 -23.08 2.23
N GLU A 318 6.02 -22.18 1.77
CA GLU A 318 7.48 -22.32 1.84
C GLU A 318 8.06 -22.07 3.23
N ARG A 319 7.24 -21.72 4.23
CA ARG A 319 7.64 -21.46 5.62
C ARG A 319 8.80 -20.45 5.81
N ARG A 320 9.08 -19.64 4.79
CA ARG A 320 10.05 -18.56 4.89
C ARG A 320 9.46 -17.41 5.70
N VAL A 321 10.16 -16.97 6.75
CA VAL A 321 9.74 -15.80 7.52
C VAL A 321 9.88 -14.55 6.65
N ARG A 322 8.79 -13.78 6.53
CA ARG A 322 8.76 -12.52 5.79
C ARG A 322 8.58 -11.35 6.76
N GLY A 323 9.29 -10.26 6.50
CA GLY A 323 9.18 -9.05 7.30
C GLY A 323 7.84 -8.32 7.10
N LEU A 324 7.23 -7.86 8.19
CA LEU A 324 6.06 -6.99 8.09
C LEU A 324 6.47 -5.65 7.45
N HIS A 325 5.90 -5.36 6.29
CA HIS A 325 5.99 -4.04 5.66
C HIS A 325 4.61 -3.44 5.39
N ALA A 326 3.54 -4.21 5.51
CA ALA A 326 2.17 -3.72 5.41
C ALA A 326 1.87 -2.63 6.45
N LYS A 327 1.03 -1.65 6.08
CA LYS A 327 0.50 -0.61 6.95
C LYS A 327 -1.00 -0.67 6.88
N PHE A 328 -1.62 -1.03 8.01
CA PHE A 328 -3.06 -1.23 8.06
C PHE A 328 -3.66 -0.92 9.43
N LEU A 329 -4.93 -0.57 9.41
CA LEU A 329 -5.84 -0.64 10.55
C LEU A 329 -7.02 -1.52 10.13
N PHE A 330 -7.46 -2.39 11.01
CA PHE A 330 -8.67 -3.18 10.82
C PHE A 330 -9.50 -3.19 12.10
N SER A 331 -10.79 -2.96 11.99
CA SER A 331 -11.67 -3.00 13.15
C SER A 331 -13.01 -3.62 12.80
N ALA A 332 -13.54 -4.42 13.70
CA ALA A 332 -14.83 -5.08 13.55
C ALA A 332 -15.41 -5.44 14.94
N ASN A 333 -16.66 -5.86 14.97
CA ASN A 333 -17.23 -6.48 16.15
C ASN A 333 -17.09 -8.01 16.08
N SER A 334 -16.43 -8.56 17.10
CA SER A 334 -16.47 -9.98 17.43
C SER A 334 -17.67 -10.28 18.32
N ARG A 335 -18.43 -11.31 18.00
CA ARG A 335 -19.61 -11.74 18.76
C ARG A 335 -19.46 -13.20 19.16
N LYS A 336 -19.72 -13.51 20.42
CA LYS A 336 -19.68 -14.89 20.92
C LYS A 336 -20.57 -15.80 20.05
N GLY A 337 -19.98 -16.89 19.57
CA GLY A 337 -20.67 -17.88 18.74
C GLY A 337 -20.81 -17.52 17.26
N SER A 338 -20.34 -16.34 16.81
CA SER A 338 -20.31 -15.93 15.40
C SER A 338 -18.88 -15.92 14.88
N ASN A 339 -18.70 -16.39 13.65
CA ASN A 339 -17.44 -16.26 12.93
C ASN A 339 -17.38 -15.03 12.02
N THR A 340 -18.51 -14.33 11.84
CA THR A 340 -18.58 -13.17 10.96
C THR A 340 -18.03 -11.93 11.62
N CYS A 341 -17.17 -11.19 10.95
CA CYS A 341 -16.77 -9.85 11.34
C CYS A 341 -17.95 -8.89 11.15
N SER A 342 -18.53 -8.41 12.24
CA SER A 342 -19.68 -7.49 12.15
C SER A 342 -19.23 -6.05 12.00
N SER A 343 -19.80 -5.33 11.03
CA SER A 343 -19.50 -3.92 10.72
C SER A 343 -18.00 -3.64 10.51
N PRO A 344 -17.30 -4.45 9.71
CA PRO A 344 -15.86 -4.29 9.51
C PRO A 344 -15.53 -3.01 8.75
N TRP A 345 -14.36 -2.47 9.04
CA TRP A 345 -13.68 -1.50 8.19
C TRP A 345 -12.19 -1.76 8.20
N ALA A 346 -11.52 -1.40 7.13
CA ALA A 346 -10.07 -1.46 7.02
C ALA A 346 -9.50 -0.18 6.38
N TYR A 347 -8.38 0.28 6.91
CA TYR A 347 -7.46 1.19 6.25
C TYR A 347 -6.27 0.39 5.74
N LEU A 348 -5.88 0.63 4.51
CA LEU A 348 -4.66 0.12 3.88
C LEU A 348 -3.97 1.30 3.19
N GLY A 349 -2.66 1.40 3.29
CA GLY A 349 -1.95 2.49 2.64
C GLY A 349 -0.45 2.47 2.82
N SER A 350 0.20 3.52 2.35
CA SER A 350 1.65 3.66 2.42
C SER A 350 2.14 4.23 3.74
N GLY A 351 1.27 4.94 4.49
CA GLY A 351 1.65 5.66 5.70
C GLY A 351 2.02 4.74 6.86
N ASN A 352 3.31 4.69 7.20
CA ASN A 352 3.77 4.05 8.44
C ASN A 352 3.11 4.70 9.65
N LEU A 353 2.94 3.95 10.74
CA LEU A 353 2.44 4.50 12.01
C LEU A 353 3.54 5.32 12.72
N THR A 354 4.03 6.34 11.99
CA THR A 354 5.01 7.33 12.42
C THR A 354 4.42 8.73 12.29
N ASP A 355 5.02 9.74 12.92
CA ASP A 355 4.55 11.11 12.82
C ASP A 355 4.52 11.58 11.36
N ALA A 356 5.64 11.43 10.63
CA ALA A 356 5.77 11.85 9.24
C ALA A 356 4.86 11.09 8.27
N GLY A 357 4.56 9.80 8.53
CA GLY A 357 3.73 8.96 7.65
C GLY A 357 2.23 9.04 7.93
N PHE A 358 1.83 9.36 9.18
CA PHE A 358 0.42 9.20 9.56
C PHE A 358 -0.21 10.44 10.19
N LEU A 359 0.56 11.24 10.94
CA LEU A 359 0.05 12.39 11.70
C LEU A 359 0.37 13.75 11.07
N GLN A 360 1.18 13.79 10.01
CA GLN A 360 1.51 15.03 9.30
C GLN A 360 0.87 15.03 7.90
N ALA A 361 0.46 16.20 7.44
CA ALA A 361 0.17 16.41 6.03
C ALA A 361 1.48 16.44 5.24
N ALA A 362 1.43 16.11 3.94
CA ALA A 362 2.59 16.21 3.07
C ALA A 362 3.20 17.61 3.13
N GLY A 363 4.51 17.68 3.32
CA GLY A 363 5.23 18.94 3.47
C GLY A 363 6.74 18.72 3.42
N ARG A 364 7.45 19.70 2.87
CA ARG A 364 8.89 19.59 2.57
C ARG A 364 9.74 19.08 3.73
N PHE A 365 9.43 19.49 4.97
CA PHE A 365 10.25 19.21 6.15
C PHE A 365 9.51 18.36 7.21
N LEU A 366 8.23 18.06 7.00
CA LEU A 366 7.38 17.44 8.01
C LEU A 366 6.87 16.06 7.55
N GLY A 367 5.89 16.05 6.65
CA GLY A 367 5.19 14.84 6.26
C GLY A 367 5.64 14.28 4.90
N ASN A 368 5.66 12.98 4.78
CA ASN A 368 5.77 12.29 3.49
C ASN A 368 4.50 12.53 2.67
N LEU A 369 4.58 12.38 1.36
CA LEU A 369 3.37 12.20 0.54
C LEU A 369 2.95 10.73 0.62
N GLU A 370 1.83 10.49 1.26
CA GLU A 370 1.25 9.17 1.50
C GLU A 370 -0.11 9.04 0.80
N ALA A 371 -0.51 7.82 0.49
CA ALA A 371 -1.85 7.50 -0.01
C ALA A 371 -2.39 6.23 0.63
N GLY A 372 -3.71 6.12 0.72
CA GLY A 372 -4.37 4.96 1.30
C GLY A 372 -5.84 4.89 0.92
N VAL A 373 -6.47 3.80 1.33
CA VAL A 373 -7.90 3.56 1.15
C VAL A 373 -8.56 3.23 2.48
N VAL A 374 -9.80 3.65 2.66
CA VAL A 374 -10.71 3.13 3.70
C VAL A 374 -11.81 2.36 3.01
N ILE A 375 -11.97 1.10 3.40
CA ILE A 375 -12.95 0.18 2.84
C ILE A 375 -13.82 -0.41 3.94
N HIS A 376 -15.04 -0.81 3.57
CA HIS A 376 -15.99 -1.53 4.42
C HIS A 376 -16.27 -2.89 3.78
N PRO A 377 -15.39 -3.90 3.99
CA PRO A 377 -15.53 -5.19 3.33
C PRO A 377 -16.76 -5.95 3.88
N GLU A 378 -17.51 -6.59 2.98
CA GLU A 378 -18.66 -7.40 3.35
C GLU A 378 -18.30 -8.88 3.40
N GLY A 379 -18.98 -9.64 4.26
CA GLY A 379 -18.84 -11.09 4.34
C GLY A 379 -17.49 -11.58 4.84
N VAL A 380 -16.71 -10.75 5.56
CA VAL A 380 -15.44 -11.15 6.15
C VAL A 380 -15.66 -12.01 7.38
N GLU A 381 -14.87 -13.07 7.49
CA GLU A 381 -14.91 -14.06 8.57
C GLU A 381 -13.62 -14.00 9.39
N TRP A 382 -13.74 -14.30 10.70
CA TRP A 382 -12.60 -14.29 11.61
C TRP A 382 -11.63 -15.45 11.35
N ARG A 383 -12.16 -16.65 11.13
CA ARG A 383 -11.37 -17.88 11.01
C ARG A 383 -11.85 -18.72 9.84
N ALA A 384 -10.92 -19.48 9.24
CA ALA A 384 -11.25 -20.46 8.23
C ALA A 384 -12.19 -21.54 8.80
N ARG A 385 -13.24 -21.86 8.06
CA ARG A 385 -14.17 -22.94 8.36
C ARG A 385 -14.48 -23.72 7.08
N ARG A 386 -15.00 -24.94 7.23
CA ARG A 386 -15.52 -25.71 6.10
C ARG A 386 -16.61 -24.87 5.41
N PHE A 387 -16.51 -24.66 4.10
CA PHE A 387 -17.41 -23.84 3.26
C PHE A 387 -17.23 -22.32 3.35
N VAL A 388 -16.20 -21.81 4.00
CA VAL A 388 -15.82 -20.38 3.91
C VAL A 388 -14.78 -20.21 2.81
N ASP A 389 -15.02 -19.27 1.89
CA ASP A 389 -14.07 -18.92 0.86
C ASP A 389 -12.80 -18.34 1.50
N SER A 390 -11.64 -18.83 1.11
CA SER A 390 -10.36 -18.41 1.72
C SER A 390 -10.07 -16.93 1.55
N ASP A 391 -10.60 -16.29 0.51
CA ASP A 391 -10.51 -14.86 0.24
C ASP A 391 -11.41 -13.97 1.14
N ARG A 392 -12.21 -14.59 2.02
CA ARG A 392 -13.04 -13.89 3.02
C ARG A 392 -12.51 -14.02 4.43
N VAL A 393 -11.48 -14.80 4.66
CA VAL A 393 -10.90 -15.00 5.99
C VAL A 393 -9.89 -13.89 6.29
N ILE A 394 -10.11 -13.14 7.35
CA ILE A 394 -9.28 -11.95 7.65
C ILE A 394 -7.81 -12.28 7.83
N THR A 395 -7.47 -13.44 8.39
CA THR A 395 -6.08 -13.90 8.54
C THR A 395 -5.41 -14.28 7.23
N ASN A 396 -6.18 -14.44 6.14
CA ASN A 396 -5.68 -14.59 4.78
C ASN A 396 -5.56 -13.26 4.04
N LEU A 397 -6.27 -12.22 4.50
CA LEU A 397 -6.31 -10.91 3.87
C LEU A 397 -5.30 -9.93 4.49
N LEU A 398 -5.03 -10.08 5.78
CA LEU A 398 -4.12 -9.24 6.55
C LEU A 398 -3.09 -10.09 7.30
N PRO A 399 -1.88 -9.60 7.53
CA PRO A 399 -0.84 -10.32 8.27
C PRO A 399 -1.10 -10.29 9.79
N ILE A 400 -2.23 -10.83 10.21
CA ILE A 400 -2.69 -10.90 11.59
C ILE A 400 -2.86 -12.35 12.03
N GLN A 401 -2.81 -12.60 13.34
CA GLN A 401 -3.00 -13.92 13.92
C GLN A 401 -3.86 -13.87 15.20
N TRP A 402 -4.60 -14.94 15.45
CA TRP A 402 -5.54 -15.05 16.59
C TRP A 402 -5.09 -16.03 17.65
N GLU A 403 -4.01 -16.79 17.42
CA GLU A 403 -3.64 -17.87 18.30
C GLU A 403 -3.18 -17.34 19.65
N GLU A 404 -3.83 -17.86 20.72
CA GLU A 404 -3.58 -17.49 22.12
C GLU A 404 -2.15 -17.86 22.57
N ASP A 405 -1.50 -18.82 21.87
CA ASP A 405 -0.18 -19.33 22.18
C ASP A 405 0.96 -18.37 21.80
N CYS A 406 0.67 -17.33 21.05
CA CYS A 406 1.63 -16.28 20.71
C CYS A 406 1.67 -15.14 21.74
N ALA A 407 1.37 -15.41 22.99
CA ALA A 407 1.44 -14.41 24.03
C ALA A 407 2.87 -13.82 24.12
N PRO A 408 3.01 -12.50 24.17
CA PRO A 408 4.30 -11.83 24.21
C PRO A 408 4.95 -12.02 25.57
N GLN A 409 5.55 -13.17 25.80
CA GLN A 409 6.30 -13.43 27.04
C GLN A 409 7.75 -12.98 26.97
N ARG A 410 8.21 -12.54 25.80
CA ARG A 410 9.57 -12.01 25.64
C ARG A 410 9.59 -10.50 25.77
N SER A 411 10.61 -10.01 26.45
CA SER A 411 11.01 -8.61 26.40
C SER A 411 11.35 -8.26 24.95
N LEU A 412 10.50 -7.48 24.27
CA LEU A 412 10.81 -6.92 22.97
C LEU A 412 11.87 -5.84 23.15
N GLU A 413 12.91 -5.89 22.35
CA GLU A 413 13.99 -4.90 22.33
C GLU A 413 13.98 -4.16 20.99
N SER A 414 14.34 -2.88 21.01
CA SER A 414 14.40 -2.07 19.77
C SER A 414 15.44 -2.69 18.83
N GLY A 415 15.02 -2.98 17.59
CA GLY A 415 15.86 -3.63 16.59
C GLY A 415 16.11 -5.13 16.84
N ALA A 416 15.53 -5.71 17.89
CA ALA A 416 15.66 -7.14 18.15
C ALA A 416 14.74 -7.95 17.23
N ASP A 417 15.22 -9.13 16.86
CA ASP A 417 14.40 -10.09 16.12
C ASP A 417 13.32 -10.68 17.02
N TRP A 418 12.15 -10.90 16.45
CA TRP A 418 11.09 -11.63 17.10
C TRP A 418 11.25 -13.12 16.83
N SER A 419 11.47 -13.91 17.85
CA SER A 419 11.44 -15.37 17.76
C SER A 419 10.43 -15.91 18.76
N PRO A 420 9.45 -16.71 18.35
CA PRO A 420 8.57 -17.40 19.29
C PRO A 420 9.39 -18.34 20.20
N PRO A 421 8.94 -18.58 21.46
CA PRO A 421 9.72 -19.31 22.45
C PRO A 421 10.18 -20.72 22.07
N ASP A 422 9.47 -21.39 21.16
CA ASP A 422 9.67 -22.82 20.84
C ASP A 422 9.86 -23.10 19.34
N SER A 423 10.29 -22.13 18.53
CA SER A 423 10.59 -22.42 17.15
C SER A 423 11.97 -23.05 16.99
N GLU A 424 12.04 -24.32 16.59
CA GLU A 424 13.23 -25.03 16.12
C GLU A 424 13.77 -24.48 14.77
N PHE A 425 13.38 -23.27 14.39
CA PHE A 425 13.82 -22.66 13.14
C PHE A 425 15.09 -21.85 13.37
N GLU A 426 16.20 -22.33 12.86
CA GLU A 426 17.35 -21.48 12.58
C GLU A 426 16.91 -20.38 11.60
N ALA A 427 16.91 -19.14 12.08
CA ALA A 427 16.70 -17.99 11.20
C ALA A 427 17.78 -18.02 10.11
N PRO A 428 17.44 -17.84 8.85
CA PRO A 428 18.45 -17.68 7.81
C PRO A 428 19.36 -16.49 8.20
N PRO A 429 20.65 -16.52 7.87
CA PRO A 429 21.57 -15.45 8.23
C PRO A 429 20.99 -14.13 7.71
N VAL A 430 20.74 -13.23 8.63
CA VAL A 430 20.23 -11.89 8.33
C VAL A 430 21.31 -11.22 7.49
N SER A 431 21.05 -11.06 6.19
CA SER A 431 21.80 -10.09 5.43
C SER A 431 21.45 -8.75 6.07
N HIS A 432 22.43 -8.10 6.68
CA HIS A 432 22.28 -6.77 7.25
C HIS A 432 21.85 -5.79 6.14
N PHE A 433 20.56 -5.72 5.88
CA PHE A 433 19.98 -4.63 5.15
C PHE A 433 19.73 -3.52 6.16
N ASP A 434 20.59 -2.51 6.09
CA ASP A 434 20.45 -1.27 6.85
C ASP A 434 19.15 -0.56 6.40
N TRP A 435 18.07 -0.79 7.15
CA TRP A 435 16.81 -0.07 7.02
C TRP A 435 16.88 1.34 7.63
N HIS A 436 18.08 1.86 7.81
CA HIS A 436 18.23 3.23 8.23
C HIS A 436 17.70 4.13 7.13
N GLU A 437 16.61 4.81 7.40
CA GLU A 437 16.34 6.11 6.78
C GLU A 437 17.66 6.89 6.92
N HIS A 438 18.31 7.21 5.81
CA HIS A 438 19.59 7.91 5.82
C HIS A 438 19.50 9.11 6.78
N PRO A 439 20.40 9.24 7.76
CA PRO A 439 20.43 10.41 8.62
C PRO A 439 20.67 11.62 7.74
N THR A 440 19.77 12.58 7.84
CA THR A 440 19.93 13.90 7.28
C THR A 440 21.14 14.57 7.93
N GLY A 441 22.14 14.95 7.14
CA GLY A 441 23.17 15.85 7.61
C GLY A 441 24.59 15.45 7.26
N GLY A 442 24.91 15.43 5.96
CA GLY A 442 26.28 15.67 5.51
C GLY A 442 26.47 17.19 5.42
N GLU A 443 27.07 17.79 6.44
CA GLU A 443 27.63 19.15 6.31
C GLU A 443 28.63 19.14 5.15
N LEU A 444 28.28 19.85 4.08
CA LEU A 444 29.27 20.30 3.09
C LEU A 444 30.19 21.30 3.75
N ARG A 445 31.32 20.83 4.27
CA ARG A 445 32.44 21.71 4.60
C ARG A 445 32.96 22.30 3.29
N ALA A 446 32.78 23.61 3.17
CA ALA A 446 33.49 24.41 2.19
C ALA A 446 35.00 24.30 2.47
N GLY A 447 35.71 23.57 1.64
CA GLY A 447 37.15 23.57 1.60
C GLY A 447 37.63 24.85 0.90
N SER A 448 38.11 25.81 1.67
CA SER A 448 38.96 26.88 1.18
C SER A 448 40.30 26.27 0.78
N GLY A 449 40.59 26.23 -0.50
CA GLY A 449 41.88 25.88 -1.03
C GLY A 449 42.48 27.11 -1.71
N ASP A 450 43.23 27.91 -0.94
CA ASP A 450 44.31 28.75 -1.47
C ASP A 450 45.46 27.82 -1.91
N HIS A 451 46.01 28.09 -3.05
CA HIS A 451 47.41 28.24 -3.41
C HIS A 451 47.74 27.82 -4.87
N MET A 452 48.28 28.84 -5.54
CA MET A 452 49.14 28.90 -6.75
C MET A 452 48.49 28.61 -8.11
#